data_13de45248e262d9d335ad421072ab3b4
#
_entry.id   13de45248e262d9d335ad421072ab3b4
#
_cell.length_a   1.000
_cell.length_b   1.000
_cell.length_c   1.000
_cell.angle_alpha   90.00
_cell.angle_beta   90.00
_cell.angle_gamma   90.00
#
_symmetry.space_group_name_H-M   'P 1'
#
loop_
_entity.id
_entity.type
_entity.pdbx_description
1 polymer ?
#
loop_
_entity_poly.entity_id
_entity_poly.type
_entity_poly.pdbx_seq_one_letter_code
_entity_poly.pdbx_strand_id
1 'polypeptide(L)' 'MLSKDQRLKCVEIACKIKLNRDVTLKDMIWYNKLREHNNHARGIHERFAN' A
#
# COMPACT_ATOMS: atom_id res chain seq x y z
N MET A 1 -7.30 -3.90 11.82
CA MET A 1 -5.90 -3.52 12.03
C MET A 1 -4.97 -4.39 11.22
N LEU A 2 -3.98 -3.80 10.60
CA LEU A 2 -3.04 -4.57 9.77
C LEU A 2 -2.02 -5.31 10.63
N SER A 3 -1.64 -6.52 10.20
CA SER A 3 -0.53 -7.21 10.81
C SER A 3 0.78 -6.47 10.46
N LYS A 4 1.84 -6.81 11.18
CA LYS A 4 3.15 -6.22 10.93
C LYS A 4 3.60 -6.44 9.48
N ASP A 5 3.45 -7.66 8.98
CA ASP A 5 3.85 -8.00 7.61
C ASP A 5 3.01 -7.28 6.57
N GLN A 6 1.70 -7.19 6.80
CA GLN A 6 0.81 -6.47 5.89
C GLN A 6 1.14 -4.99 5.86
N ARG A 7 1.43 -4.40 7.00
CA ARG A 7 1.79 -3.00 7.09
C ARG A 7 3.10 -2.70 6.36
N LEU A 8 4.10 -3.54 6.56
CA LEU A 8 5.39 -3.37 5.88
C LEU A 8 5.23 -3.49 4.37
N LYS A 9 4.46 -4.47 3.91
CA LYS A 9 4.21 -4.63 2.49
C LYS A 9 3.46 -3.42 1.92
N CYS A 10 2.49 -2.91 2.65
CA CYS A 10 1.72 -1.74 2.24
C CYS A 10 2.62 -0.51 2.10
N VAL A 11 3.50 -0.26 3.06
CA VAL A 11 4.45 0.84 3.01
C VAL A 11 5.40 0.67 1.83
N GLU A 12 5.88 -0.54 1.60
CA GLU A 12 6.77 -0.82 0.47
C GLU A 12 6.11 -0.49 -0.86
N ILE A 13 4.87 -0.93 -1.06
CA ILE A 13 4.14 -0.64 -2.29
C ILE A 13 3.87 0.85 -2.43
N ALA A 14 3.47 1.52 -1.35
CA ALA A 14 3.22 2.96 -1.35
C ALA A 14 4.48 3.73 -1.75
N CYS A 15 5.63 3.35 -1.22
CA CYS A 15 6.89 3.98 -1.58
C CYS A 15 7.23 3.76 -3.04
N LYS A 16 6.99 2.57 -3.58
CA LYS A 16 7.22 2.28 -4.98
C LYS A 16 6.35 3.16 -5.88
N ILE A 17 5.10 3.36 -5.49
CA ILE A 17 4.18 4.22 -6.23
C ILE A 17 4.72 5.66 -6.25
N LYS A 18 5.13 6.16 -5.10
CA LYS A 18 5.66 7.52 -4.99
C LYS A 18 6.92 7.72 -5.82
N LEU A 19 7.80 6.73 -5.84
CA LEU A 19 9.05 6.78 -6.58
C LEU A 19 8.89 6.39 -8.05
N ASN A 20 7.66 6.14 -8.49
CA ASN A 20 7.34 5.73 -9.84
C ASN A 20 8.06 4.44 -10.25
N ARG A 21 8.15 3.50 -9.31
CA ARG A 21 8.75 2.21 -9.56
C ARG A 21 7.70 1.20 -9.99
N ASP A 22 8.15 0.13 -10.61
CA ASP A 22 7.25 -0.92 -11.08
C ASP A 22 6.65 -1.69 -9.91
N VAL A 23 5.33 -1.83 -9.94
CA VAL A 23 4.59 -2.66 -9.01
C VAL A 23 3.85 -3.71 -9.81
N THR A 24 3.92 -4.98 -9.40
CA THR A 24 3.23 -6.04 -10.12
C THR A 24 1.72 -5.82 -10.06
N LEU A 25 1.02 -6.33 -11.07
CA LEU A 25 -0.43 -6.23 -11.13
C LEU A 25 -1.07 -6.90 -9.89
N LYS A 26 -0.52 -8.03 -9.49
CA LYS A 26 -1.00 -8.74 -8.31
C LYS A 26 -0.88 -7.90 -7.05
N ASP A 27 0.25 -7.22 -6.88
CA ASP A 27 0.47 -6.35 -5.73
C ASP A 27 -0.45 -5.14 -5.76
N MET A 28 -0.67 -4.56 -6.93
CA MET A 28 -1.59 -3.42 -7.06
C MET A 28 -3.03 -3.80 -6.73
N ILE A 29 -3.47 -4.97 -7.17
CA ILE A 29 -4.82 -5.45 -6.85
C ILE A 29 -4.95 -5.63 -5.34
N TRP A 30 -3.97 -6.27 -4.72
CA TRP A 30 -3.95 -6.47 -3.26
C TRP A 30 -3.97 -5.13 -2.52
N TYR A 31 -3.12 -4.22 -2.95
CA TYR A 31 -2.98 -2.90 -2.32
C TYR A 31 -4.28 -2.08 -2.43
N ASN A 32 -4.87 -2.03 -3.61
CA ASN A 32 -6.11 -1.29 -3.83
C ASN A 32 -7.25 -1.86 -3.01
N LYS A 33 -7.35 -3.18 -2.95
CA LYS A 33 -8.37 -3.87 -2.19
C LYS A 33 -8.22 -3.57 -0.69
N LEU A 34 -6.99 -3.63 -0.19
CA LEU A 34 -6.71 -3.36 1.20
C LEU A 34 -7.04 -1.91 1.56
N ARG A 35 -6.65 -0.98 0.70
CA ARG A 35 -6.90 0.44 0.90
C ARG A 35 -8.40 0.75 0.91
N GLU A 36 -9.16 0.03 0.11
CA GLU A 36 -10.61 0.19 0.01
C GLU A 36 -11.33 -0.22 1.30
N HIS A 37 -10.83 -1.27 1.96
CA HIS A 37 -11.48 -1.87 3.12
C HIS A 37 -10.81 -1.53 4.46
N ASN A 38 -9.71 -0.82 4.45
CA ASN A 38 -8.94 -0.57 5.66
C ASN A 38 -8.48 0.88 5.75
N ASN A 39 -8.99 1.60 6.74
CA ASN A 39 -8.64 3.01 6.92
C ASN A 39 -7.17 3.21 7.26
N HIS A 40 -6.56 2.23 7.93
CA HIS A 40 -5.15 2.31 8.25
C HIS A 40 -4.29 2.27 6.98
N ALA A 41 -4.66 1.41 6.04
CA ALA A 41 -3.97 1.34 4.76
C ALA A 41 -4.14 2.63 3.95
N ARG A 42 -5.30 3.26 4.03
CA ARG A 42 -5.52 4.56 3.39
C ARG A 42 -4.61 5.63 3.97
N GLY A 43 -4.43 5.62 5.29
CA GLY A 43 -3.51 6.54 5.95
C GLY A 43 -2.08 6.35 5.50
N ILE A 44 -1.65 5.10 5.33
CA ILE A 44 -0.31 4.77 4.83
C ILE A 44 -0.16 5.30 3.41
N HIS A 45 -1.17 5.09 2.56
CA HIS A 45 -1.13 5.58 1.19
C HIS A 45 -0.97 7.10 1.15
N GLU A 46 -1.76 7.83 1.92
CA GLU A 46 -1.68 9.28 1.96
C GLU A 46 -0.31 9.76 2.44
N ARG A 47 0.28 9.03 3.37
CA ARG A 47 1.55 9.39 3.98
C ARG A 47 2.75 9.13 3.06
N PHE A 48 2.75 7.99 2.40
CA PHE A 48 3.92 7.50 1.67
C PHE A 48 3.78 7.56 0.15
N ALA A 49 2.57 7.61 -0.37
CA ALA A 49 2.35 7.62 -1.82
C ALA A 49 1.96 8.99 -2.37
N ASN A 50 1.63 9.92 -1.50
CA ASN A 50 1.33 11.29 -1.91
C ASN A 50 2.56 12.20 -1.80
#